data_cf62f89ee3f6be0262560a4c6ff73a01
#
_entry.id   cf62f89ee3f6be0262560a4c6ff73a01
#
_cell.length_a   1.000
_cell.length_b   1.000
_cell.length_c   1.000
_cell.angle_alpha   90.00
_cell.angle_beta   90.00
_cell.angle_gamma   90.00
#
_symmetry.space_group_name_H-M   'P 1'
#
loop_
_entity.id
_entity.type
_entity.pdbx_description
1 polymer ?
#
loop_
_entity_poly.entity_id
_entity_poly.type
_entity_poly.pdbx_seq_one_letter_code
_entity_poly.pdbx_strand_id
1 'polypeptide(L)'
;MPTIVVNHMMEPPGRVTGITRFLFAMLQGLISNSANKIVLVTAWQKNQLPEALGQSRIAVITVPYHAKLSLNVAMQGPVLSRLMRVHAPAVEFNANPLGYFAGSWPRIITVHDLYLKLMPQAYRARHRLTWNVLFPLSARSACTIVVPSESTR
;
A
#
# COMPACT_ATOMS: atom_id res chain seq x y z
N MET A 1 20.00 -10.10 -3.52
CA MET A 1 19.09 -9.09 -4.06
C MET A 1 18.12 -8.68 -2.94
N PRO A 2 17.96 -7.38 -2.68
CA PRO A 2 16.99 -6.93 -1.69
C PRO A 2 15.55 -7.28 -2.09
N THR A 3 14.71 -7.53 -1.10
CA THR A 3 13.29 -7.78 -1.31
C THR A 3 12.52 -6.51 -0.96
N ILE A 4 11.53 -6.16 -1.79
CA ILE A 4 10.58 -5.08 -1.54
C ILE A 4 9.21 -5.72 -1.31
N VAL A 5 8.60 -5.48 -0.17
CA VAL A 5 7.20 -5.88 0.08
C VAL A 5 6.30 -4.70 -0.26
N VAL A 6 5.37 -4.92 -1.18
CA VAL A 6 4.43 -3.90 -1.65
C VAL A 6 3.05 -4.19 -1.10
N ASN A 7 2.52 -3.28 -0.28
CA ASN A 7 1.22 -3.39 0.34
C ASN A 7 0.13 -2.71 -0.51
N HIS A 8 -0.76 -3.53 -1.07
CA HIS A 8 -1.93 -3.12 -1.85
C HIS A 8 -3.23 -3.71 -1.27
N MET A 9 -3.28 -3.94 0.03
CA MET A 9 -4.40 -4.62 0.68
C MET A 9 -5.66 -3.74 0.82
N MET A 10 -5.53 -2.42 0.68
CA MET A 10 -6.62 -1.47 0.91
C MET A 10 -7.53 -1.26 -0.30
N GLU A 11 -7.10 -1.68 -1.49
CA GLU A 11 -7.83 -1.46 -2.73
C GLU A 11 -8.79 -2.62 -3.05
N PRO A 12 -10.05 -2.31 -3.38
CA PRO A 12 -11.03 -3.33 -3.71
C PRO A 12 -10.60 -4.13 -4.96
N PRO A 13 -10.74 -5.46 -4.95
CA PRO A 13 -10.35 -6.29 -6.08
C PRO A 13 -11.18 -5.98 -7.32
N GLY A 14 -10.53 -5.98 -8.49
CA GLY A 14 -11.16 -5.74 -9.79
C GLY A 14 -11.52 -4.27 -10.08
N ARG A 15 -11.35 -3.36 -9.14
CA ARG A 15 -11.63 -1.93 -9.34
C ARG A 15 -10.34 -1.14 -9.53
N VAL A 16 -10.09 -0.69 -10.75
CA VAL A 16 -8.93 0.16 -11.07
C VAL A 16 -9.18 1.60 -10.60
N THR A 17 -8.54 1.99 -9.51
CA THR A 17 -8.54 3.35 -8.96
C THR A 17 -7.31 4.13 -9.43
N GLY A 18 -7.22 5.43 -9.09
CA GLY A 18 -5.99 6.22 -9.31
C GLY A 18 -4.80 5.63 -8.55
N ILE A 19 -5.02 5.15 -7.32
CA ILE A 19 -4.01 4.49 -6.49
C ILE A 19 -3.50 3.22 -7.17
N THR A 20 -4.42 2.39 -7.68
CA THR A 20 -4.09 1.16 -8.40
C THR A 20 -3.27 1.44 -9.66
N ARG A 21 -3.66 2.46 -10.46
CA ARG A 21 -2.92 2.87 -11.67
C ARG A 21 -1.50 3.33 -11.34
N PHE A 22 -1.37 4.19 -10.34
CA PHE A 22 -0.07 4.66 -9.85
C PHE A 22 0.81 3.48 -9.44
N LEU A 23 0.28 2.58 -8.61
CA LEU A 23 1.01 1.42 -8.14
C LEU A 23 1.49 0.52 -9.29
N PHE A 24 0.61 0.22 -10.24
CA PHE A 24 0.98 -0.65 -11.36
C PHE A 24 2.04 -0.03 -12.25
N ALA A 25 1.96 1.28 -12.52
CA ALA A 25 3.00 1.99 -13.26
C ALA A 25 4.35 1.98 -12.51
N MET A 26 4.32 2.21 -11.20
CA MET A 26 5.50 2.15 -10.34
C MET A 26 6.11 0.74 -10.33
N LEU A 27 5.30 -0.31 -10.21
CA LEU A 27 5.77 -1.70 -10.25
C LEU A 27 6.41 -2.04 -11.60
N GLN A 28 5.82 -1.61 -12.71
CA GLN A 28 6.42 -1.79 -14.04
C GLN A 28 7.79 -1.10 -14.13
N GLY A 29 7.89 0.14 -13.64
CA GLY A 29 9.16 0.86 -13.57
C GLY A 29 10.22 0.14 -12.72
N LEU A 30 9.82 -0.39 -11.56
CA LEU A 30 10.72 -1.17 -10.69
C LEU A 30 11.19 -2.46 -11.36
N ILE A 31 10.31 -3.18 -12.06
CA ILE A 31 10.66 -4.42 -12.77
C ILE A 31 11.67 -4.14 -13.87
N SER A 32 11.46 -3.07 -14.64
CA SER A 32 12.30 -2.71 -15.78
C SER A 32 13.68 -2.19 -15.37
N ASN A 33 13.76 -1.49 -14.23
CA ASN A 33 14.97 -0.73 -13.85
C ASN A 33 15.71 -1.34 -12.65
N SER A 34 15.23 -2.42 -12.05
CA SER A 34 15.91 -3.04 -10.91
C SER A 34 15.84 -4.56 -10.93
N ALA A 35 16.84 -5.19 -10.30
CA ALA A 35 16.88 -6.63 -10.10
C ALA A 35 16.22 -7.07 -8.77
N ASN A 36 15.54 -6.17 -8.06
CA ASN A 36 14.95 -6.45 -6.77
C ASN A 36 13.85 -7.52 -6.86
N LYS A 37 13.77 -8.36 -5.82
CA LYS A 37 12.64 -9.26 -5.64
C LYS A 37 11.44 -8.46 -5.11
N ILE A 38 10.29 -8.58 -5.75
CA ILE A 38 9.07 -7.88 -5.35
C ILE A 38 8.06 -8.90 -4.83
N VAL A 39 7.49 -8.62 -3.66
CA VAL A 39 6.37 -9.38 -3.07
C VAL A 39 5.18 -8.44 -3.00
N LEU A 40 4.20 -8.63 -3.88
CA LEU A 40 2.97 -7.85 -3.91
C LEU A 40 1.91 -8.52 -3.04
N VAL A 41 1.50 -7.84 -1.98
CA VAL A 41 0.40 -8.26 -1.09
C VAL A 41 -0.85 -7.51 -1.49
N THR A 42 -1.85 -8.21 -1.98
CA THR A 42 -3.03 -7.59 -2.58
C THR A 42 -4.28 -8.43 -2.35
N ALA A 43 -5.44 -7.79 -2.42
CA ALA A 43 -6.72 -8.49 -2.47
C ALA A 43 -7.10 -8.97 -3.89
N TRP A 44 -6.32 -8.58 -4.90
CA TRP A 44 -6.54 -8.95 -6.29
C TRP A 44 -6.03 -10.36 -6.58
N GLN A 45 -6.77 -11.12 -7.36
CA GLN A 45 -6.31 -12.39 -7.88
C GLN A 45 -5.24 -12.16 -8.96
N LYS A 46 -4.33 -13.12 -9.13
CA LYS A 46 -3.24 -13.00 -10.10
C LYS A 46 -3.73 -12.75 -11.54
N ASN A 47 -4.84 -13.36 -11.91
CA ASN A 47 -5.48 -13.18 -13.24
C ASN A 47 -6.19 -11.84 -13.43
N GLN A 48 -6.35 -11.06 -12.38
CA GLN A 48 -6.90 -9.70 -12.43
C GLN A 48 -5.81 -8.63 -12.58
N LEU A 49 -4.55 -9.00 -12.37
CA LEU A 49 -3.42 -8.10 -12.53
C LEU A 49 -3.12 -7.88 -14.01
N PRO A 50 -2.56 -6.72 -14.40
CA PRO A 50 -2.04 -6.53 -15.74
C PRO A 50 -1.07 -7.65 -16.13
N GLU A 51 -1.15 -8.11 -17.38
CA GLU A 51 -0.34 -9.23 -17.87
C GLU A 51 1.17 -9.04 -17.62
N ALA A 52 1.67 -7.83 -17.84
CA ALA A 52 3.06 -7.47 -17.58
C ALA A 52 3.50 -7.71 -16.12
N LEU A 53 2.59 -7.61 -15.16
CA LEU A 53 2.85 -7.90 -13.75
C LEU A 53 2.66 -9.38 -13.42
N GLY A 54 1.72 -10.04 -14.09
CA GLY A 54 1.40 -11.46 -13.87
C GLY A 54 2.50 -12.42 -14.33
N GLN A 55 3.28 -12.04 -15.34
CA GLN A 55 4.37 -12.84 -15.92
C GLN A 55 5.75 -12.49 -15.36
N SER A 56 5.82 -11.48 -14.50
CA SER A 56 7.08 -10.91 -14.02
C SER A 56 7.64 -11.63 -12.78
N ARG A 57 8.81 -11.15 -12.32
CA ARG A 57 9.48 -11.57 -11.09
C ARG A 57 8.77 -11.15 -9.80
N ILE A 58 7.45 -10.86 -9.86
CA ILE A 58 6.62 -10.51 -8.71
C ILE A 58 6.03 -11.76 -8.10
N ALA A 59 6.31 -12.00 -6.83
CA ALA A 59 5.56 -12.96 -6.03
C ALA A 59 4.25 -12.29 -5.56
N VAL A 60 3.11 -12.80 -5.99
CA VAL A 60 1.79 -12.27 -5.61
C VAL A 60 1.25 -13.07 -4.44
N ILE A 61 0.89 -12.39 -3.36
CA ILE A 61 0.23 -12.97 -2.19
C ILE A 61 -1.16 -12.36 -2.11
N THR A 62 -2.17 -13.19 -2.40
CA THR A 62 -3.56 -12.76 -2.32
C THR A 62 -4.09 -12.91 -0.90
N VAL A 63 -4.75 -11.86 -0.40
CA VAL A 63 -5.37 -11.79 0.92
C VAL A 63 -6.85 -11.44 0.81
N PRO A 64 -7.69 -11.80 1.80
CA PRO A 64 -9.09 -11.40 1.80
C PRO A 64 -9.27 -9.88 1.81
N TYR A 65 -10.26 -9.39 1.07
CA TYR A 65 -10.71 -7.99 1.12
C TYR A 65 -11.95 -7.87 1.99
N HIS A 66 -11.98 -6.87 2.83
CA HIS A 66 -13.16 -6.53 3.64
C HIS A 66 -13.71 -5.16 3.24
N ALA A 67 -15.03 -5.07 3.04
CA ALA A 67 -15.68 -3.81 2.70
C ALA A 67 -15.59 -2.75 3.83
N LYS A 68 -15.30 -3.18 5.07
CA LYS A 68 -15.07 -2.28 6.20
C LYS A 68 -13.60 -1.89 6.27
N LEU A 69 -13.32 -0.59 6.15
CA LEU A 69 -11.97 -0.02 6.21
C LEU A 69 -11.19 -0.48 7.46
N SER A 70 -11.82 -0.45 8.62
CA SER A 70 -11.20 -0.86 9.89
C SER A 70 -10.72 -2.32 9.91
N LEU A 71 -11.44 -3.22 9.25
CA LEU A 71 -11.02 -4.63 9.13
C LEU A 71 -9.82 -4.77 8.20
N ASN A 72 -9.81 -4.06 7.06
CA ASN A 72 -8.66 -4.07 6.15
C ASN A 72 -7.41 -3.53 6.86
N VAL A 73 -7.53 -2.44 7.63
CA VAL A 73 -6.41 -1.91 8.42
C VAL A 73 -5.95 -2.91 9.47
N ALA A 74 -6.88 -3.52 10.23
CA ALA A 74 -6.54 -4.51 11.25
C ALA A 74 -5.84 -5.75 10.68
N MET A 75 -6.27 -6.23 9.52
CA MET A 75 -5.69 -7.41 8.85
C MET A 75 -4.28 -7.17 8.32
N GLN A 76 -3.89 -5.92 8.06
CA GLN A 76 -2.53 -5.61 7.62
C GLN A 76 -1.47 -6.06 8.64
N GLY A 77 -1.73 -5.86 9.93
CA GLY A 77 -0.79 -6.17 10.99
C GLY A 77 -0.29 -7.62 10.99
N PRO A 78 -1.16 -8.61 11.17
CA PRO A 78 -0.78 -10.02 11.17
C PRO A 78 -0.12 -10.46 9.85
N VAL A 79 -0.69 -10.04 8.70
CA VAL A 79 -0.19 -10.41 7.38
C VAL A 79 1.21 -9.85 7.16
N LEU A 80 1.39 -8.54 7.32
CA LEU A 80 2.67 -7.89 7.08
C LEU A 80 3.73 -8.36 8.08
N SER A 81 3.40 -8.47 9.38
CA SER A 81 4.36 -8.99 10.38
C SER A 81 4.87 -10.37 10.05
N ARG A 82 4.01 -11.26 9.53
CA ARG A 82 4.42 -12.59 9.07
C ARG A 82 5.34 -12.50 7.85
N LEU A 83 4.97 -11.69 6.87
CA LEU A 83 5.75 -11.53 5.64
C LEU A 83 7.11 -10.88 5.88
N MET A 84 7.18 -9.89 6.77
CA MET A 84 8.42 -9.25 7.15
C MET A 84 9.39 -10.24 7.81
N ARG A 85 8.89 -11.15 8.65
CA ARG A 85 9.73 -12.22 9.25
C ARG A 85 10.22 -13.23 8.22
N VAL A 86 9.37 -13.61 7.25
CA VAL A 86 9.69 -14.62 6.25
C VAL A 86 10.66 -14.09 5.18
N HIS A 87 10.42 -12.87 4.71
CA HIS A 87 11.14 -12.32 3.58
C HIS A 87 12.28 -11.39 3.96
N ALA A 88 12.37 -10.94 5.21
CA ALA A 88 13.35 -9.95 5.70
C ALA A 88 13.59 -8.82 4.67
N PRO A 89 12.53 -8.11 4.25
CA PRO A 89 12.63 -7.16 3.15
C PRO A 89 13.47 -5.94 3.53
N ALA A 90 14.10 -5.34 2.54
CA ALA A 90 14.80 -4.07 2.70
C ALA A 90 13.84 -2.91 3.01
N VAL A 91 12.61 -2.97 2.46
CA VAL A 91 11.60 -1.94 2.64
C VAL A 91 10.19 -2.48 2.40
N GLU A 92 9.23 -1.93 3.15
CA GLU A 92 7.79 -2.03 2.89
C GLU A 92 7.35 -0.77 2.12
N PHE A 93 6.71 -0.96 0.97
CA PHE A 93 6.09 0.12 0.21
C PHE A 93 4.57 0.04 0.31
N ASN A 94 3.94 1.08 0.84
CA ASN A 94 2.49 1.20 0.92
C ASN A 94 1.97 2.10 -0.19
N ALA A 95 1.09 1.57 -1.02
CA ALA A 95 0.39 2.36 -2.04
C ALA A 95 -0.63 3.34 -1.45
N ASN A 96 -0.98 3.18 -0.18
CA ASN A 96 -1.94 3.99 0.56
C ASN A 96 -1.30 4.67 1.79
N PRO A 97 -1.81 5.82 2.23
CA PRO A 97 -1.30 6.51 3.41
C PRO A 97 -1.67 5.82 4.73
N LEU A 98 -2.70 4.98 4.74
CA LEU A 98 -3.14 4.21 5.91
C LEU A 98 -2.51 2.81 5.90
N GLY A 99 -1.19 2.73 6.08
CA GLY A 99 -0.46 1.48 6.22
C GLY A 99 -0.47 0.95 7.65
N TYR A 100 0.07 -0.25 7.82
CA TYR A 100 0.38 -0.78 9.14
C TYR A 100 1.54 -0.01 9.74
N PHE A 101 1.36 0.53 10.95
CA PHE A 101 2.30 1.48 11.57
C PHE A 101 3.13 0.88 12.73
N ALA A 102 2.93 -0.38 13.08
CA ALA A 102 3.79 -1.09 14.03
C ALA A 102 4.85 -1.92 13.29
N GLY A 103 5.97 -2.20 13.96
CA GLY A 103 7.11 -2.91 13.39
C GLY A 103 8.30 -1.99 13.13
N SER A 104 9.51 -2.54 13.13
CA SER A 104 10.79 -1.82 13.08
C SER A 104 11.45 -1.80 11.69
N TRP A 105 10.78 -2.28 10.66
CA TRP A 105 11.33 -2.27 9.29
C TRP A 105 11.11 -0.92 8.59
N PRO A 106 12.01 -0.56 7.65
CA PRO A 106 11.86 0.64 6.83
C PRO A 106 10.55 0.60 6.05
N ARG A 107 9.81 1.72 6.07
CA ARG A 107 8.51 1.85 5.42
C ARG A 107 8.42 3.12 4.60
N ILE A 108 7.88 2.97 3.39
CA ILE A 108 7.51 4.08 2.51
C ILE A 108 6.00 4.09 2.41
N ILE A 109 5.37 5.25 2.58
CA ILE A 109 3.93 5.42 2.34
C ILE A 109 3.69 6.40 1.19
N THR A 110 2.58 6.25 0.49
CA THR A 110 2.16 7.18 -0.56
C THR A 110 0.96 7.99 -0.11
N VAL A 111 1.05 9.32 -0.20
CA VAL A 111 -0.06 10.24 0.06
C VAL A 111 -0.51 10.83 -1.26
N HIS A 112 -1.62 10.34 -1.80
CA HIS A 112 -2.14 10.75 -3.10
C HIS A 112 -2.78 12.13 -3.07
N ASP A 113 -3.47 12.43 -1.99
CA ASP A 113 -4.11 13.73 -1.75
C ASP A 113 -4.29 13.99 -0.24
N LEU A 114 -4.59 15.25 0.07
CA LEU A 114 -4.97 15.69 1.41
C LEU A 114 -6.45 16.10 1.47
N TYR A 115 -7.26 15.64 0.52
CA TYR A 115 -8.63 16.07 0.32
C TYR A 115 -9.49 15.90 1.58
N LEU A 116 -9.31 14.78 2.30
CA LEU A 116 -10.02 14.51 3.55
C LEU A 116 -9.69 15.53 4.66
N LYS A 117 -8.49 16.10 4.64
CA LYS A 117 -8.07 17.16 5.57
C LYS A 117 -8.54 18.54 5.11
N LEU A 118 -8.48 18.81 3.82
CA LEU A 118 -8.84 20.10 3.23
C LEU A 118 -10.37 20.31 3.13
N MET A 119 -11.12 19.23 2.86
CA MET A 119 -12.57 19.25 2.71
C MET A 119 -13.26 18.20 3.60
N PRO A 120 -13.11 18.30 4.93
CA PRO A 120 -13.60 17.27 5.86
C PRO A 120 -15.12 17.10 5.81
N GLN A 121 -15.87 18.14 5.41
CA GLN A 121 -17.33 18.09 5.25
C GLN A 121 -17.80 17.13 4.14
N ALA A 122 -16.94 16.83 3.17
CA ALA A 122 -17.24 15.87 2.09
C ALA A 122 -17.24 14.41 2.58
N TYR A 123 -16.77 14.15 3.80
CA TYR A 123 -16.58 12.81 4.32
C TYR A 123 -17.40 12.56 5.59
N ARG A 124 -17.88 11.33 5.74
CA ARG A 124 -18.58 10.89 6.96
C ARG A 124 -17.68 11.00 8.18
N ALA A 125 -18.22 11.35 9.34
CA ALA A 125 -17.49 11.54 10.59
C ALA A 125 -16.55 10.36 10.95
N ARG A 126 -17.00 9.11 10.72
CA ARG A 126 -16.19 7.91 10.95
C ARG A 126 -14.91 7.87 10.09
N HIS A 127 -14.97 8.32 8.83
CA HIS A 127 -13.79 8.35 7.95
C HIS A 127 -12.81 9.42 8.42
N ARG A 128 -13.33 10.59 8.82
CA ARG A 128 -12.52 11.68 9.40
C ARG A 128 -11.78 11.23 10.65
N LEU A 129 -12.51 10.55 11.57
CA LEU A 129 -11.91 10.03 12.80
C LEU A 129 -10.81 9.01 12.49
N THR A 130 -11.10 8.02 11.62
CA THR A 130 -10.12 7.02 11.22
C THR A 130 -8.86 7.67 10.63
N TRP A 131 -9.03 8.64 9.74
CA TRP A 131 -7.92 9.36 9.13
C TRP A 131 -7.12 10.17 10.16
N ASN A 132 -7.80 10.94 11.01
CA ASN A 132 -7.15 11.80 12.01
C ASN A 132 -6.34 11.01 13.05
N VAL A 133 -6.69 9.76 13.29
CA VAL A 133 -5.96 8.87 14.22
C VAL A 133 -4.89 8.07 13.49
N LEU A 134 -5.26 7.38 12.41
CA LEU A 134 -4.36 6.41 11.76
C LEU A 134 -3.31 7.06 10.84
N PHE A 135 -3.66 8.15 10.17
CA PHE A 135 -2.71 8.80 9.27
C PHE A 135 -1.47 9.36 10.00
N PRO A 136 -1.58 10.10 11.11
CA PRO A 136 -0.41 10.55 11.86
C PRO A 136 0.46 9.39 12.38
N LEU A 137 -0.14 8.28 12.78
CA LEU A 137 0.60 7.08 13.22
C LEU A 137 1.36 6.46 12.06
N SER A 138 0.70 6.30 10.91
CA SER A 138 1.31 5.78 9.68
C SER A 138 2.44 6.69 9.19
N ALA A 139 2.21 8.00 9.15
CA ALA A 139 3.21 8.98 8.70
C ALA A 139 4.46 9.01 9.60
N ARG A 140 4.28 8.94 10.93
CA ARG A 140 5.40 8.90 11.89
C ARG A 140 6.20 7.61 11.81
N SER A 141 5.58 6.52 11.39
CA SER A 141 6.25 5.22 11.25
C SER A 141 6.97 5.06 9.91
N ALA A 142 6.75 5.97 8.97
CA ALA A 142 7.37 5.94 7.65
C ALA A 142 8.76 6.61 7.67
N CYS A 143 9.73 6.00 7.01
CA CYS A 143 11.04 6.62 6.77
C CYS A 143 11.00 7.58 5.57
N THR A 144 10.01 7.41 4.68
CA THR A 144 9.81 8.25 3.49
C THR A 144 8.33 8.35 3.16
N ILE A 145 7.90 9.55 2.77
CA ILE A 145 6.55 9.81 2.25
C ILE A 145 6.68 10.21 0.78
N VAL A 146 6.00 9.45 -0.08
CA VAL A 146 5.91 9.75 -1.52
C VAL A 146 4.63 10.52 -1.79
N VAL A 147 4.74 11.61 -2.53
CA VAL A 147 3.61 12.42 -3.01
C VAL A 147 3.64 12.46 -4.53
N PRO A 148 2.59 12.01 -5.23
CA PRO A 148 2.59 11.93 -6.70
C PRO A 148 2.53 13.28 -7.41
N SER A 149 2.18 14.36 -6.69
CA SER A 149 2.04 15.69 -7.28
C SER A 149 2.52 16.80 -6.32
N GLU A 150 2.95 17.93 -6.89
CA GLU A 150 3.33 19.12 -6.12
C GLU A 150 2.17 19.68 -5.28
N SER A 151 0.93 19.54 -5.76
CA SER A 151 -0.26 19.97 -5.00
C SER A 151 -0.53 19.17 -3.73
N THR A 152 0.09 18.00 -3.58
CA THR A 152 -0.02 17.15 -2.38
C THR A 152 1.14 17.38 -1.40
N ARG A 153 2.18 18.04 -1.85
CA ARG A 153 3.39 18.36 -1.08
C ARG A 153 3.13 19.50 -0.10
#